data_ad45316ccf87c84daf96023aea8231e7
#
_entry.id   ad45316ccf87c84daf96023aea8231e7
#
_cell.length_a   1.000
_cell.length_b   1.000
_cell.length_c   1.000
_cell.angle_alpha   90.00
_cell.angle_beta   90.00
_cell.angle_gamma   90.00
#
_symmetry.space_group_name_H-M   'P 1'
#
loop_
_entity.id
_entity.type
_entity.pdbx_description
1 polymer ?
#
loop_
_entity_poly.entity_id
_entity_poly.type
_entity_poly.pdbx_seq_one_letter_code
_entity_poly.pdbx_strand_id
1 'polypeptide(L)'
;MQLAMVAGEASGDLLAGLLLRGLHQRWPALQSHGIGGPQMAEQGFEAWWPHDKLAVRGYVEVLRHYREISGIRNALAQRLLQQRPAAFIGVDAPDFNQGLEARLKQAGIKTIHFICPSIWAWRGGRAKKMAASMDHVLCLFPFEPDLLRAHGVAATFVGHPLADAIPLQPPRAASRAALGYGDQDPVVAVLPGSRRSEIAYIAPRFLQAVALLHRQRPDLRFVLPVAPGLRPLLEPLVAAHAPDAPLQLIDGQSHAVLAACDVTLIASGTATLEAALYKRPMVIGYNMHALSWQLMKRMKYQPWVGLPNILCRDFVVPELLQGDCVDCKLAAAVLAWLDDSAASVRVARRFEDLHTLLRRDTASRATDAIAQVLQA
;
A
#
# COMPACT_ATOMS: atom_id res chain seq x y z
N MET A 1 25.03 -0.35 17.88
CA MET A 1 24.18 -1.48 17.51
C MET A 1 24.01 -1.48 16.00
N GLN A 2 24.00 -2.66 15.36
CA GLN A 2 23.83 -2.79 13.91
C GLN A 2 22.54 -3.55 13.61
N LEU A 3 21.72 -3.03 12.71
CA LEU A 3 20.53 -3.70 12.15
C LEU A 3 20.67 -3.83 10.64
N ALA A 4 20.27 -4.99 10.12
CA ALA A 4 20.15 -5.16 8.68
C ALA A 4 18.68 -5.08 8.27
N MET A 5 18.39 -4.44 7.14
CA MET A 5 17.01 -4.27 6.67
C MET A 5 16.90 -4.51 5.16
N VAL A 6 15.74 -5.00 4.72
CA VAL A 6 15.42 -5.14 3.30
C VAL A 6 14.02 -4.64 3.04
N ALA A 7 13.91 -3.59 2.21
CA ALA A 7 12.67 -3.10 1.62
C ALA A 7 12.76 -3.26 0.09
N GLY A 8 11.82 -3.98 -0.50
CA GLY A 8 11.88 -4.38 -1.92
C GLY A 8 11.08 -3.50 -2.88
N GLU A 9 10.38 -2.46 -2.40
CA GLU A 9 9.52 -1.59 -3.19
C GLU A 9 9.43 -0.19 -2.59
N ALA A 10 8.97 0.78 -3.38
CA ALA A 10 8.83 2.16 -2.91
C ALA A 10 7.91 2.30 -1.68
N SER A 11 6.83 1.51 -1.61
CA SER A 11 5.95 1.49 -0.44
C SER A 11 6.64 0.94 0.81
N GLY A 12 7.43 -0.13 0.64
CA GLY A 12 8.24 -0.71 1.71
C GLY A 12 9.34 0.26 2.17
N ASP A 13 10.00 0.95 1.24
CA ASP A 13 11.04 1.94 1.52
C ASP A 13 10.48 3.10 2.36
N LEU A 14 9.29 3.63 2.00
CA LEU A 14 8.61 4.66 2.78
C LEU A 14 8.33 4.20 4.21
N LEU A 15 7.73 3.02 4.37
CA LEU A 15 7.37 2.49 5.69
C LEU A 15 8.61 2.14 6.52
N ALA A 16 9.67 1.63 5.90
CA ALA A 16 10.96 1.37 6.54
C ALA A 16 11.67 2.67 6.97
N GLY A 17 11.59 3.73 6.18
CA GLY A 17 12.11 5.05 6.54
C GLY A 17 11.41 5.62 7.78
N LEU A 18 10.09 5.49 7.87
CA LEU A 18 9.33 5.89 9.07
C LEU A 18 9.71 5.06 10.30
N LEU A 19 9.94 3.74 10.13
CA LEU A 19 10.43 2.88 11.22
C LEU A 19 11.85 3.28 11.65
N LEU A 20 12.76 3.53 10.72
CA LEU A 20 14.14 3.96 11.01
C LEU A 20 14.18 5.24 11.83
N ARG A 21 13.31 6.19 11.54
CA ARG A 21 13.19 7.42 12.34
C ARG A 21 12.91 7.11 13.81
N GLY A 22 11.98 6.20 14.11
CA GLY A 22 11.69 5.78 15.48
C GLY A 22 12.85 5.00 16.12
N LEU A 23 13.53 4.16 15.35
CA LEU A 23 14.69 3.41 15.82
C LEU A 23 15.85 4.35 16.20
N HIS A 24 16.11 5.40 15.42
CA HIS A 24 17.13 6.42 15.73
C HIS A 24 16.79 7.27 16.97
N GLN A 25 15.51 7.54 17.22
CA GLN A 25 15.09 8.20 18.45
C GLN A 25 15.47 7.40 19.70
N ARG A 26 15.34 6.07 19.64
CA ARG A 26 15.69 5.18 20.76
C ARG A 26 17.17 4.86 20.82
N TRP A 27 17.80 4.66 19.66
CA TRP A 27 19.22 4.32 19.50
C TRP A 27 19.92 5.29 18.57
N PRO A 28 20.34 6.47 19.05
CA PRO A 28 20.95 7.50 18.18
C PRO A 28 22.21 7.04 17.42
N ALA A 29 22.96 6.08 18.01
CA ALA A 29 24.14 5.48 17.39
C ALA A 29 23.85 4.20 16.58
N LEU A 30 22.59 3.98 16.19
CA LEU A 30 22.20 2.86 15.35
C LEU A 30 22.86 2.97 13.97
N GLN A 31 23.47 1.88 13.53
CA GLN A 31 23.89 1.68 12.14
C GLN A 31 22.91 0.72 11.46
N SER A 32 22.41 1.10 10.30
CA SER A 32 21.46 0.29 9.53
C SER A 32 21.91 0.16 8.09
N HIS A 33 21.83 -1.06 7.53
CA HIS A 33 22.32 -1.35 6.18
C HIS A 33 21.56 -2.50 5.51
N GLY A 34 21.71 -2.63 4.19
CA GLY A 34 21.09 -3.70 3.43
C GLY A 34 20.52 -3.29 2.08
N ILE A 35 19.22 -3.56 1.83
CA ILE A 35 18.54 -3.18 0.59
C ILE A 35 17.45 -2.16 0.95
N GLY A 36 17.52 -0.99 0.35
CA GLY A 36 16.57 0.10 0.59
C GLY A 36 16.60 1.14 -0.51
N GLY A 37 15.76 2.15 -0.35
CA GLY A 37 15.62 3.24 -1.30
C GLY A 37 15.90 4.61 -0.66
N PRO A 38 15.49 5.70 -1.35
CA PRO A 38 15.80 7.06 -0.93
C PRO A 38 15.19 7.43 0.43
N GLN A 39 14.00 6.91 0.78
CA GLN A 39 13.36 7.23 2.06
C GLN A 39 14.11 6.64 3.26
N MET A 40 14.66 5.43 3.11
CA MET A 40 15.56 4.86 4.11
C MET A 40 16.90 5.59 4.15
N ALA A 41 17.46 5.96 2.99
CA ALA A 41 18.73 6.68 2.90
C ALA A 41 18.66 8.05 3.58
N GLU A 42 17.54 8.78 3.48
CA GLU A 42 17.29 10.03 4.22
C GLU A 42 17.36 9.86 5.74
N GLN A 43 17.20 8.64 6.25
CA GLN A 43 17.32 8.31 7.67
C GLN A 43 18.69 7.70 8.03
N GLY A 44 19.71 7.88 7.17
CA GLY A 44 21.08 7.39 7.42
C GLY A 44 21.29 5.90 7.14
N PHE A 45 20.40 5.26 6.39
CA PHE A 45 20.54 3.87 5.97
C PHE A 45 21.61 3.70 4.88
N GLU A 46 22.52 2.75 5.05
CA GLU A 46 23.51 2.38 4.04
C GLU A 46 22.94 1.33 3.08
N ALA A 47 22.50 1.75 1.89
CA ALA A 47 22.02 0.85 0.85
C ALA A 47 23.17 0.14 0.14
N TRP A 48 23.33 -1.17 0.34
CA TRP A 48 24.28 -2.01 -0.39
C TRP A 48 23.78 -2.39 -1.78
N TRP A 49 22.46 -2.52 -1.94
CA TRP A 49 21.76 -2.66 -3.21
C TRP A 49 20.53 -1.76 -3.18
N PRO A 50 20.18 -1.12 -4.31
CA PRO A 50 18.99 -0.31 -4.42
C PRO A 50 17.73 -1.20 -4.49
N HIS A 51 16.61 -0.72 -3.92
CA HIS A 51 15.36 -1.46 -3.80
C HIS A 51 14.70 -1.79 -5.14
N ASP A 52 14.93 -1.00 -6.20
CA ASP A 52 14.39 -1.20 -7.54
C ASP A 52 14.83 -2.54 -8.16
N LYS A 53 15.99 -3.08 -7.75
CA LYS A 53 16.45 -4.41 -8.13
C LYS A 53 15.50 -5.53 -7.69
N LEU A 54 14.69 -5.31 -6.67
CA LEU A 54 13.71 -6.26 -6.15
C LEU A 54 12.28 -5.98 -6.63
N ALA A 55 12.03 -4.79 -7.19
CA ALA A 55 10.71 -4.33 -7.63
C ALA A 55 10.19 -5.00 -8.93
N VAL A 56 10.71 -6.19 -9.25
CA VAL A 56 10.31 -6.96 -10.44
C VAL A 56 9.00 -7.69 -10.20
N ARG A 57 7.98 -7.42 -11.03
CA ARG A 57 6.65 -8.02 -10.91
C ARG A 57 6.15 -8.61 -12.22
N GLY A 58 5.46 -9.75 -12.11
CA GLY A 58 4.95 -10.53 -13.22
C GLY A 58 5.77 -11.80 -13.42
N TYR A 59 5.07 -12.93 -13.70
CA TYR A 59 5.72 -14.25 -13.78
C TYR A 59 6.86 -14.29 -14.81
N VAL A 60 6.75 -13.61 -15.92
CA VAL A 60 7.76 -13.59 -16.99
C VAL A 60 8.97 -12.74 -16.59
N GLU A 61 8.75 -11.55 -16.00
CA GLU A 61 9.83 -10.68 -15.53
C GLU A 61 10.58 -11.29 -14.35
N VAL A 62 9.85 -11.86 -13.39
CA VAL A 62 10.46 -12.59 -12.25
C VAL A 62 11.34 -13.75 -12.75
N LEU A 63 10.89 -14.54 -13.72
CA LEU A 63 11.69 -15.62 -14.31
C LEU A 63 12.95 -15.08 -15.02
N ARG A 64 12.85 -13.96 -15.72
CA ARG A 64 13.97 -13.33 -16.43
C ARG A 64 15.04 -12.82 -15.46
N HIS A 65 14.64 -12.23 -14.32
CA HIS A 65 15.53 -11.67 -13.31
C HIS A 65 15.80 -12.61 -12.13
N TYR A 66 15.25 -13.82 -12.15
CA TYR A 66 15.34 -14.77 -11.01
C TYR A 66 16.79 -15.04 -10.58
N ARG A 67 17.70 -15.21 -11.54
CA ARG A 67 19.13 -15.45 -11.26
C ARG A 67 19.79 -14.25 -10.58
N GLU A 68 19.50 -13.03 -11.04
CA GLU A 68 20.02 -11.80 -10.45
C GLU A 68 19.49 -11.63 -9.01
N ILE A 69 18.17 -11.70 -8.82
CA ILE A 69 17.52 -11.55 -7.51
C ILE A 69 18.00 -12.64 -6.53
N SER A 70 18.13 -13.87 -6.98
CA SER A 70 18.66 -14.97 -6.17
C SER A 70 20.16 -14.78 -5.86
N GLY A 71 20.93 -14.25 -6.79
CA GLY A 71 22.32 -13.86 -6.59
C GLY A 71 22.47 -12.78 -5.51
N ILE A 72 21.71 -11.70 -5.60
CA ILE A 72 21.68 -10.61 -4.61
C ILE A 72 21.30 -11.17 -3.22
N ARG A 73 20.24 -12.00 -3.14
CA ARG A 73 19.82 -12.62 -1.88
C ARG A 73 20.93 -13.49 -1.26
N ASN A 74 21.63 -14.26 -2.07
CA ASN A 74 22.73 -15.11 -1.58
C ASN A 74 23.94 -14.28 -1.13
N ALA A 75 24.33 -13.25 -1.88
CA ALA A 75 25.41 -12.35 -1.51
C ALA A 75 25.08 -11.58 -0.21
N LEU A 76 23.85 -11.08 -0.09
CA LEU A 76 23.37 -10.43 1.13
C LEU A 76 23.39 -11.40 2.32
N ALA A 77 22.89 -12.63 2.15
CA ALA A 77 22.91 -13.64 3.20
C ALA A 77 24.34 -13.93 3.68
N GLN A 78 25.30 -14.11 2.77
CA GLN A 78 26.71 -14.35 3.13
C GLN A 78 27.31 -13.17 3.92
N ARG A 79 27.06 -11.94 3.46
CA ARG A 79 27.54 -10.72 4.14
C ARG A 79 26.97 -10.60 5.55
N LEU A 80 25.65 -10.83 5.72
CA LEU A 80 24.98 -10.78 7.02
C LEU A 80 25.42 -11.88 7.98
N LEU A 81 25.69 -13.09 7.48
CA LEU A 81 26.24 -14.19 8.29
C LEU A 81 27.64 -13.89 8.82
N GLN A 82 28.44 -13.12 8.07
CA GLN A 82 29.77 -12.66 8.49
C GLN A 82 29.69 -11.51 9.49
N GLN A 83 28.85 -10.51 9.22
CA GLN A 83 28.71 -9.31 10.04
C GLN A 83 27.93 -9.54 11.35
N ARG A 84 27.01 -10.53 11.36
CA ARG A 84 26.15 -10.88 12.50
C ARG A 84 25.47 -9.67 13.13
N PRO A 85 24.59 -8.96 12.40
CA PRO A 85 23.85 -7.84 12.97
C PRO A 85 22.99 -8.30 14.18
N ALA A 86 22.64 -7.37 15.07
CA ALA A 86 21.80 -7.66 16.22
C ALA A 86 20.42 -8.21 15.82
N ALA A 87 19.87 -7.73 14.70
CA ALA A 87 18.70 -8.33 14.05
C ALA A 87 18.69 -8.01 12.55
N PHE A 88 17.92 -8.83 11.83
CA PHE A 88 17.48 -8.59 10.47
C PHE A 88 16.00 -8.23 10.47
N ILE A 89 15.62 -7.16 9.74
CA ILE A 89 14.24 -6.71 9.58
C ILE A 89 13.85 -6.78 8.10
N GLY A 90 13.02 -7.75 7.74
CA GLY A 90 12.40 -7.82 6.43
C GLY A 90 11.17 -6.90 6.38
N VAL A 91 11.13 -5.98 5.41
CA VAL A 91 10.00 -5.06 5.25
C VAL A 91 9.23 -5.45 4.01
N ASP A 92 7.98 -5.94 4.19
CA ASP A 92 7.16 -6.46 3.08
C ASP A 92 7.93 -7.49 2.21
N ALA A 93 7.69 -7.56 0.90
CA ALA A 93 8.38 -8.42 -0.06
C ALA A 93 8.63 -9.87 0.45
N PRO A 94 7.59 -10.60 0.89
CA PRO A 94 7.75 -11.88 1.59
C PRO A 94 8.39 -12.95 0.72
N ASP A 95 8.27 -12.88 -0.60
CA ASP A 95 8.88 -13.86 -1.52
C ASP A 95 10.41 -13.73 -1.57
N PHE A 96 10.96 -12.56 -1.28
CA PHE A 96 12.39 -12.34 -1.13
C PHE A 96 12.85 -12.58 0.32
N ASN A 97 12.19 -11.91 1.27
CA ASN A 97 12.63 -11.85 2.67
C ASN A 97 12.50 -13.19 3.39
N GLN A 98 11.42 -13.96 3.21
CA GLN A 98 11.18 -15.19 3.97
C GLN A 98 12.29 -16.23 3.83
N GLY A 99 12.85 -16.39 2.62
CA GLY A 99 13.98 -17.30 2.41
C GLY A 99 15.29 -16.84 3.06
N LEU A 100 15.50 -15.53 3.13
CA LEU A 100 16.66 -14.91 3.80
C LEU A 100 16.50 -15.01 5.32
N GLU A 101 15.34 -14.63 5.85
CA GLU A 101 14.99 -14.75 7.27
C GLU A 101 15.20 -16.15 7.81
N ALA A 102 14.73 -17.19 7.09
CA ALA A 102 14.92 -18.58 7.49
C ALA A 102 16.42 -18.94 7.66
N ARG A 103 17.26 -18.52 6.73
CA ARG A 103 18.72 -18.76 6.80
C ARG A 103 19.38 -18.03 7.96
N LEU A 104 19.01 -16.78 8.18
CA LEU A 104 19.56 -15.95 9.27
C LEU A 104 19.11 -16.45 10.63
N LYS A 105 17.84 -16.82 10.79
CA LYS A 105 17.29 -17.42 12.00
C LYS A 105 17.99 -18.74 12.36
N GLN A 106 18.23 -19.62 11.38
CA GLN A 106 18.99 -20.85 11.57
C GLN A 106 20.43 -20.61 12.04
N ALA A 107 21.03 -19.47 11.69
CA ALA A 107 22.35 -19.03 12.14
C ALA A 107 22.34 -18.28 13.48
N GLY A 108 21.17 -18.17 14.13
CA GLY A 108 21.03 -17.50 15.43
C GLY A 108 20.98 -15.97 15.35
N ILE A 109 20.73 -15.40 14.17
CA ILE A 109 20.46 -13.96 14.02
C ILE A 109 18.95 -13.74 14.21
N LYS A 110 18.54 -12.83 15.08
CA LYS A 110 17.14 -12.47 15.30
C LYS A 110 16.51 -11.95 14.00
N THR A 111 15.32 -12.45 13.68
CA THR A 111 14.59 -12.11 12.45
C THR A 111 13.23 -11.52 12.76
N ILE A 112 13.00 -10.31 12.29
CA ILE A 112 11.75 -9.58 12.48
C ILE A 112 11.17 -9.25 11.10
N HIS A 113 9.89 -9.47 10.93
CA HIS A 113 9.21 -9.08 9.69
C HIS A 113 8.26 -7.91 9.95
N PHE A 114 8.46 -6.81 9.27
CA PHE A 114 7.59 -5.64 9.35
C PHE A 114 6.62 -5.65 8.17
N ILE A 115 5.33 -5.56 8.44
CA ILE A 115 4.19 -5.71 7.54
C ILE A 115 3.85 -7.20 7.33
N CYS A 116 2.83 -7.67 8.05
CA CYS A 116 2.35 -9.05 7.88
C CYS A 116 1.98 -9.34 6.42
N PRO A 117 2.54 -10.38 5.80
CA PRO A 117 2.08 -10.82 4.49
C PRO A 117 0.57 -11.09 4.51
N SER A 118 -0.14 -10.73 3.43
CA SER A 118 -1.62 -10.83 3.35
C SER A 118 -2.14 -12.28 3.36
N ILE A 119 -1.71 -13.08 4.35
CA ILE A 119 -2.14 -14.49 4.54
C ILE A 119 -3.64 -14.60 4.84
N TRP A 120 -4.23 -13.56 5.37
CA TRP A 120 -5.65 -13.44 5.67
C TRP A 120 -6.52 -13.21 4.42
N ALA A 121 -5.96 -12.71 3.34
CA ALA A 121 -6.66 -12.53 2.08
C ALA A 121 -6.54 -13.77 1.19
N TRP A 122 -5.38 -14.41 1.18
CA TRP A 122 -5.03 -15.52 0.31
C TRP A 122 -3.75 -16.22 0.80
N ARG A 123 -3.52 -17.49 0.46
CA ARG A 123 -2.30 -18.26 0.82
C ARG A 123 -2.07 -18.48 2.32
N GLY A 124 -3.10 -18.85 3.09
CA GLY A 124 -2.98 -19.16 4.53
C GLY A 124 -1.91 -20.20 4.89
N GLY A 125 -1.54 -21.11 3.99
CA GLY A 125 -0.43 -22.06 4.22
C GLY A 125 0.95 -21.42 4.41
N ARG A 126 1.13 -20.12 4.10
CA ARG A 126 2.37 -19.37 4.39
C ARG A 126 2.62 -19.19 5.88
N ALA A 127 1.58 -19.15 6.72
CA ALA A 127 1.73 -18.94 8.16
C ALA A 127 2.67 -19.97 8.81
N LYS A 128 2.60 -21.24 8.41
CA LYS A 128 3.53 -22.29 8.90
C LYS A 128 4.99 -22.02 8.54
N LYS A 129 5.23 -21.45 7.33
CA LYS A 129 6.60 -21.11 6.91
C LYS A 129 7.12 -19.89 7.66
N MET A 130 6.24 -18.95 8.04
CA MET A 130 6.61 -17.77 8.82
C MET A 130 7.14 -18.16 10.21
N ALA A 131 6.53 -19.14 10.89
CA ALA A 131 7.04 -19.64 12.17
C ALA A 131 8.48 -20.17 12.09
N ALA A 132 8.84 -20.78 10.97
CA ALA A 132 10.19 -21.30 10.74
C ALA A 132 11.20 -20.22 10.34
N SER A 133 10.75 -19.06 9.84
CA SER A 133 11.61 -18.02 9.28
C SER A 133 11.70 -16.75 10.12
N MET A 134 10.68 -16.44 10.92
CA MET A 134 10.58 -15.18 11.66
C MET A 134 10.53 -15.44 13.17
N ASP A 135 11.23 -14.64 13.95
CA ASP A 135 11.10 -14.65 15.42
C ASP A 135 9.91 -13.78 15.84
N HIS A 136 9.65 -12.71 15.13
CA HIS A 136 8.55 -11.80 15.42
C HIS A 136 8.00 -11.12 14.16
N VAL A 137 6.70 -10.82 14.16
CA VAL A 137 6.03 -10.06 13.09
C VAL A 137 5.41 -8.79 13.67
N LEU A 138 5.75 -7.64 13.08
CA LEU A 138 5.15 -6.36 13.37
C LEU A 138 3.98 -6.14 12.43
N CYS A 139 2.77 -6.17 12.97
CA CYS A 139 1.51 -6.17 12.23
C CYS A 139 0.95 -4.75 12.10
N LEU A 140 0.47 -4.41 10.90
CA LEU A 140 -0.18 -3.12 10.64
C LEU A 140 -1.68 -3.14 10.94
N PHE A 141 -2.30 -4.32 11.02
CA PHE A 141 -3.74 -4.46 11.25
C PHE A 141 -4.04 -5.22 12.54
N PRO A 142 -5.09 -4.83 13.28
CA PRO A 142 -5.34 -5.32 14.64
C PRO A 142 -5.72 -6.80 14.70
N PHE A 143 -6.22 -7.39 13.63
CA PHE A 143 -6.62 -8.81 13.57
C PHE A 143 -5.48 -9.78 13.22
N GLU A 144 -4.34 -9.27 12.72
CA GLU A 144 -3.23 -10.09 12.24
C GLU A 144 -2.49 -10.83 13.35
N PRO A 145 -2.25 -10.24 14.54
CA PRO A 145 -1.54 -10.95 15.60
C PRO A 145 -2.23 -12.24 16.05
N ASP A 146 -3.55 -12.24 16.18
CA ASP A 146 -4.29 -13.44 16.61
C ASP A 146 -4.22 -14.54 15.56
N LEU A 147 -4.32 -14.15 14.29
CA LEU A 147 -4.15 -15.07 13.17
C LEU A 147 -2.75 -15.70 13.16
N LEU A 148 -1.71 -14.92 13.41
CA LEU A 148 -0.33 -15.39 13.42
C LEU A 148 -0.03 -16.28 14.63
N ARG A 149 -0.51 -15.89 15.82
CA ARG A 149 -0.35 -16.68 17.07
C ARG A 149 -1.00 -18.07 16.95
N ALA A 150 -2.13 -18.17 16.27
CA ALA A 150 -2.77 -19.47 15.99
C ALA A 150 -1.88 -20.43 15.18
N HIS A 151 -0.84 -19.92 14.55
CA HIS A 151 0.16 -20.69 13.79
C HIS A 151 1.54 -20.71 14.45
N GLY A 152 1.65 -20.30 15.73
CA GLY A 152 2.90 -20.32 16.49
C GLY A 152 3.88 -19.20 16.12
N VAL A 153 3.40 -18.11 15.51
CA VAL A 153 4.22 -16.93 15.15
C VAL A 153 3.99 -15.82 16.17
N ALA A 154 5.03 -15.36 16.85
CA ALA A 154 4.95 -14.20 17.73
C ALA A 154 4.69 -12.93 16.91
N ALA A 155 3.74 -12.12 17.35
CA ALA A 155 3.33 -10.94 16.59
C ALA A 155 2.79 -9.83 17.50
N THR A 156 3.02 -8.59 17.08
CA THR A 156 2.54 -7.37 17.77
C THR A 156 1.84 -6.46 16.77
N PHE A 157 0.65 -5.99 17.10
CA PHE A 157 -0.01 -4.92 16.38
C PHE A 157 0.62 -3.57 16.76
N VAL A 158 1.27 -2.94 15.79
CA VAL A 158 2.00 -1.68 16.02
C VAL A 158 1.25 -0.44 15.51
N GLY A 159 0.16 -0.64 14.75
CA GLY A 159 -0.53 0.44 14.04
C GLY A 159 -0.05 0.56 12.60
N HIS A 160 -0.51 1.60 11.92
CA HIS A 160 -0.17 1.82 10.51
C HIS A 160 0.53 3.18 10.34
N PRO A 161 1.77 3.22 9.78
CA PRO A 161 2.54 4.47 9.66
C PRO A 161 1.81 5.59 8.90
N LEU A 162 1.01 5.23 7.87
CA LEU A 162 0.21 6.23 7.15
C LEU A 162 -0.90 6.83 8.03
N ALA A 163 -1.43 6.07 8.99
CA ALA A 163 -2.41 6.60 9.93
C ALA A 163 -1.79 7.58 10.94
N ASP A 164 -0.50 7.42 11.25
CA ASP A 164 0.22 8.39 12.07
C ASP A 164 0.61 9.65 11.25
N ALA A 165 0.98 9.46 9.98
CA ALA A 165 1.44 10.54 9.10
C ALA A 165 0.29 11.42 8.56
N ILE A 166 -0.84 10.82 8.21
CA ILE A 166 -2.02 11.55 7.68
C ILE A 166 -2.74 12.25 8.84
N PRO A 167 -3.07 13.55 8.73
CA PRO A 167 -3.83 14.25 9.77
C PRO A 167 -5.24 13.66 9.99
N LEU A 168 -5.69 13.59 11.24
CA LEU A 168 -7.07 13.19 11.55
C LEU A 168 -8.09 14.10 10.84
N GLN A 169 -7.78 15.37 10.74
CA GLN A 169 -8.53 16.36 9.96
C GLN A 169 -7.73 16.76 8.72
N PRO A 170 -8.06 16.20 7.54
CA PRO A 170 -7.34 16.54 6.32
C PRO A 170 -7.46 18.00 5.95
N PRO A 171 -6.39 18.65 5.44
CA PRO A 171 -6.38 20.08 5.10
C PRO A 171 -7.11 20.32 3.75
N ARG A 172 -8.42 20.07 3.69
CA ARG A 172 -9.21 20.13 2.44
C ARG A 172 -9.13 21.48 1.73
N ALA A 173 -9.38 22.57 2.46
CA ALA A 173 -9.39 23.91 1.85
C ALA A 173 -8.01 24.31 1.30
N ALA A 174 -6.93 24.06 2.07
CA ALA A 174 -5.58 24.34 1.61
C ALA A 174 -5.19 23.49 0.39
N SER A 175 -5.57 22.21 0.38
CA SER A 175 -5.30 21.31 -0.75
C SER A 175 -6.10 21.71 -2.00
N ARG A 176 -7.35 22.14 -1.86
CA ARG A 176 -8.15 22.68 -2.96
C ARG A 176 -7.54 23.94 -3.56
N ALA A 177 -7.18 24.89 -2.73
CA ALA A 177 -6.52 26.13 -3.18
C ALA A 177 -5.21 25.84 -3.93
N ALA A 178 -4.37 24.92 -3.41
CA ALA A 178 -3.12 24.51 -4.04
C ALA A 178 -3.32 23.83 -5.42
N LEU A 179 -4.45 23.13 -5.61
CA LEU A 179 -4.79 22.45 -6.86
C LEU A 179 -5.67 23.31 -7.81
N GLY A 180 -6.02 24.53 -7.41
CA GLY A 180 -6.83 25.47 -8.21
C GLY A 180 -8.33 25.18 -8.19
N TYR A 181 -8.85 24.49 -7.16
CA TYR A 181 -10.28 24.21 -6.98
C TYR A 181 -10.91 25.16 -5.96
N GLY A 182 -12.12 25.60 -6.26
CA GLY A 182 -12.98 26.31 -5.32
C GLY A 182 -13.56 25.39 -4.24
N ASP A 183 -14.02 25.97 -3.13
CA ASP A 183 -14.57 25.21 -2.02
C ASP A 183 -15.83 24.39 -2.39
N GLN A 184 -16.60 24.88 -3.36
CA GLN A 184 -17.86 24.28 -3.82
C GLN A 184 -17.70 23.44 -5.11
N ASP A 185 -16.54 23.41 -5.71
CA ASP A 185 -16.32 22.59 -6.91
C ASP A 185 -16.48 21.10 -6.57
N PRO A 186 -17.35 20.35 -7.27
CA PRO A 186 -17.42 18.92 -7.07
C PRO A 186 -16.22 18.22 -7.74
N VAL A 187 -15.29 17.69 -6.92
CA VAL A 187 -14.01 17.13 -7.39
C VAL A 187 -14.00 15.61 -7.22
N VAL A 188 -13.81 14.90 -8.32
CA VAL A 188 -13.61 13.44 -8.36
C VAL A 188 -12.16 13.11 -8.61
N ALA A 189 -11.53 12.40 -7.67
CA ALA A 189 -10.18 11.88 -7.86
C ALA A 189 -10.21 10.54 -8.60
N VAL A 190 -9.33 10.37 -9.59
CA VAL A 190 -9.24 9.17 -10.41
C VAL A 190 -7.87 8.52 -10.22
N LEU A 191 -7.83 7.36 -9.57
CA LEU A 191 -6.60 6.64 -9.21
C LEU A 191 -6.60 5.24 -9.85
N PRO A 192 -6.22 5.11 -11.13
CA PRO A 192 -6.31 3.84 -11.87
C PRO A 192 -5.19 2.84 -11.51
N GLY A 193 -4.30 3.21 -10.61
CA GLY A 193 -3.18 2.40 -10.16
C GLY A 193 -1.83 3.08 -10.34
N SER A 194 -0.80 2.45 -9.80
CA SER A 194 0.60 2.92 -9.83
C SER A 194 1.55 2.03 -10.65
N ARG A 195 1.00 1.01 -11.35
CA ARG A 195 1.77 0.04 -12.14
C ARG A 195 1.34 0.07 -13.61
N ARG A 196 2.29 -0.19 -14.50
CA ARG A 196 2.00 -0.27 -15.95
C ARG A 196 0.84 -1.24 -16.28
N SER A 197 0.81 -2.40 -15.63
CA SER A 197 -0.25 -3.39 -15.82
C SER A 197 -1.61 -2.90 -15.32
N GLU A 198 -1.66 -2.22 -14.19
CA GLU A 198 -2.89 -1.61 -13.67
C GLU A 198 -3.41 -0.55 -14.64
N ILE A 199 -2.54 0.36 -15.08
CA ILE A 199 -2.90 1.38 -16.07
C ILE A 199 -3.49 0.73 -17.33
N ALA A 200 -2.85 -0.32 -17.87
CA ALA A 200 -3.33 -0.97 -19.10
C ALA A 200 -4.74 -1.58 -18.95
N TYR A 201 -5.08 -2.16 -17.80
CA TYR A 201 -6.36 -2.84 -17.59
C TYR A 201 -7.45 -1.97 -16.97
N ILE A 202 -7.10 -0.96 -16.19
CA ILE A 202 -8.04 -0.19 -15.36
C ILE A 202 -8.26 1.21 -15.94
N ALA A 203 -7.19 1.92 -16.36
CA ALA A 203 -7.32 3.30 -16.80
C ALA A 203 -8.33 3.51 -17.94
N PRO A 204 -8.40 2.68 -19.00
CA PRO A 204 -9.41 2.86 -20.05
C PRO A 204 -10.84 2.86 -19.51
N ARG A 205 -11.15 1.97 -18.57
CA ARG A 205 -12.48 1.87 -17.95
C ARG A 205 -12.82 3.07 -17.07
N PHE A 206 -11.86 3.52 -16.29
CA PHE A 206 -12.03 4.70 -15.44
C PHE A 206 -12.21 5.96 -16.28
N LEU A 207 -11.45 6.10 -17.36
CA LEU A 207 -11.55 7.24 -18.26
C LEU A 207 -12.87 7.25 -19.03
N GLN A 208 -13.37 6.09 -19.46
CA GLN A 208 -14.72 5.97 -20.05
C GLN A 208 -15.81 6.37 -19.03
N ALA A 209 -15.66 5.98 -17.76
CA ALA A 209 -16.55 6.44 -16.70
C ALA A 209 -16.45 7.95 -16.48
N VAL A 210 -15.25 8.54 -16.50
CA VAL A 210 -15.04 10.00 -16.43
C VAL A 210 -15.76 10.72 -17.59
N ALA A 211 -15.63 10.23 -18.81
CA ALA A 211 -16.34 10.80 -19.96
C ALA A 211 -17.87 10.72 -19.81
N LEU A 212 -18.38 9.61 -19.26
CA LEU A 212 -19.80 9.45 -18.99
C LEU A 212 -20.29 10.40 -17.89
N LEU A 213 -19.51 10.51 -16.79
CA LEU A 213 -19.76 11.44 -15.68
C LEU A 213 -19.81 12.88 -16.16
N HIS A 214 -18.84 13.29 -16.99
CA HIS A 214 -18.81 14.65 -17.53
C HIS A 214 -20.02 14.98 -18.41
N ARG A 215 -20.49 14.03 -19.23
CA ARG A 215 -21.70 14.21 -20.04
C ARG A 215 -22.96 14.36 -19.16
N GLN A 216 -23.04 13.66 -18.03
CA GLN A 216 -24.21 13.71 -17.13
C GLN A 216 -24.14 14.90 -16.17
N ARG A 217 -22.95 15.30 -15.75
CA ARG A 217 -22.68 16.36 -14.78
C ARG A 217 -21.48 17.19 -15.26
N PRO A 218 -21.71 18.18 -16.15
CA PRO A 218 -20.65 19.02 -16.70
C PRO A 218 -19.92 19.90 -15.69
N ASP A 219 -20.51 20.09 -14.51
CA ASP A 219 -19.94 20.82 -13.37
C ASP A 219 -18.80 20.05 -12.67
N LEU A 220 -18.71 18.73 -12.85
CA LEU A 220 -17.69 17.91 -12.23
C LEU A 220 -16.28 18.28 -12.69
N ARG A 221 -15.35 18.32 -11.74
CA ARG A 221 -13.90 18.41 -11.96
C ARG A 221 -13.26 17.08 -11.68
N PHE A 222 -12.30 16.70 -12.50
CA PHE A 222 -11.58 15.44 -12.35
C PHE A 222 -10.11 15.69 -12.16
N VAL A 223 -9.47 14.92 -11.27
CA VAL A 223 -8.03 15.00 -11.02
C VAL A 223 -7.44 13.60 -10.93
N LEU A 224 -6.33 13.37 -11.63
CA LEU A 224 -5.61 12.10 -11.64
C LEU A 224 -4.16 12.33 -11.20
N PRO A 225 -3.79 11.89 -9.98
CA PRO A 225 -2.40 11.90 -9.55
C PRO A 225 -1.61 10.83 -10.29
N VAL A 226 -0.60 11.25 -11.03
CA VAL A 226 0.22 10.40 -11.88
C VAL A 226 1.42 9.87 -11.10
N ALA A 227 1.54 8.56 -10.98
CA ALA A 227 2.73 7.95 -10.38
C ALA A 227 3.96 8.14 -11.28
N PRO A 228 5.17 8.18 -10.71
CA PRO A 228 6.40 8.44 -11.45
C PRO A 228 6.55 7.53 -12.69
N GLY A 229 6.86 8.15 -13.84
CA GLY A 229 7.09 7.46 -15.10
C GLY A 229 5.85 6.91 -15.82
N LEU A 230 4.64 7.17 -15.33
CA LEU A 230 3.39 6.68 -15.96
C LEU A 230 2.68 7.72 -16.84
N ARG A 231 3.06 8.99 -16.80
CA ARG A 231 2.44 10.04 -17.62
C ARG A 231 2.41 9.71 -19.11
N PRO A 232 3.51 9.23 -19.74
CA PRO A 232 3.49 8.88 -21.17
C PRO A 232 2.51 7.75 -21.55
N LEU A 233 2.08 6.94 -20.56
CA LEU A 233 1.07 5.89 -20.76
C LEU A 233 -0.35 6.44 -20.57
N LEU A 234 -0.53 7.41 -19.68
CA LEU A 234 -1.84 7.95 -19.32
C LEU A 234 -2.34 9.00 -20.32
N GLU A 235 -1.49 9.91 -20.80
CA GLU A 235 -1.89 10.97 -21.74
C GLU A 235 -2.59 10.44 -23.01
N PRO A 236 -2.05 9.42 -23.72
CA PRO A 236 -2.75 8.86 -24.88
C PRO A 236 -4.10 8.21 -24.51
N LEU A 237 -4.21 7.61 -23.33
CA LEU A 237 -5.46 6.99 -22.87
C LEU A 237 -6.50 8.06 -22.53
N VAL A 238 -6.10 9.18 -21.91
CA VAL A 238 -7.00 10.33 -21.67
C VAL A 238 -7.51 10.89 -22.98
N ALA A 239 -6.63 11.14 -23.94
CA ALA A 239 -7.01 11.64 -25.26
C ALA A 239 -7.97 10.69 -26.02
N ALA A 240 -7.80 9.37 -25.84
CA ALA A 240 -8.63 8.36 -26.50
C ALA A 240 -9.99 8.14 -25.82
N HIS A 241 -10.09 8.24 -24.49
CA HIS A 241 -11.27 7.82 -23.76
C HIS A 241 -12.05 8.93 -23.04
N ALA A 242 -11.42 10.09 -22.79
CA ALA A 242 -12.04 11.22 -22.09
C ALA A 242 -11.54 12.57 -22.64
N PRO A 243 -11.54 12.80 -23.98
CA PRO A 243 -10.93 13.99 -24.57
C PRO A 243 -11.60 15.29 -24.12
N ASP A 244 -12.90 15.30 -23.88
CA ASP A 244 -13.69 16.51 -23.56
C ASP A 244 -13.85 16.73 -22.05
N ALA A 245 -13.43 15.77 -21.22
CA ALA A 245 -13.59 15.89 -19.77
C ALA A 245 -12.50 16.80 -19.17
N PRO A 246 -12.85 17.70 -18.22
CA PRO A 246 -11.88 18.57 -17.55
C PRO A 246 -11.06 17.76 -16.52
N LEU A 247 -10.23 16.84 -17.03
CA LEU A 247 -9.37 15.96 -16.26
C LEU A 247 -7.96 16.55 -16.14
N GLN A 248 -7.57 16.93 -14.94
CA GLN A 248 -6.24 17.43 -14.62
C GLN A 248 -5.30 16.28 -14.27
N LEU A 249 -4.20 16.13 -15.00
CA LEU A 249 -3.10 15.19 -14.66
C LEU A 249 -2.06 15.92 -13.82
N ILE A 250 -1.78 15.38 -12.62
CA ILE A 250 -0.81 16.01 -11.67
C ILE A 250 0.25 14.96 -11.33
N ASP A 251 1.53 15.26 -11.55
CA ASP A 251 2.61 14.34 -11.20
C ASP A 251 2.77 14.24 -9.68
N GLY A 252 2.66 13.02 -9.16
CA GLY A 252 2.68 12.76 -7.73
C GLY A 252 1.46 13.34 -7.01
N GLN A 253 1.66 13.92 -5.85
CA GLN A 253 0.69 14.67 -5.03
C GLN A 253 -0.61 13.91 -4.69
N SER A 254 -0.59 12.58 -4.65
CA SER A 254 -1.78 11.77 -4.32
C SER A 254 -2.43 12.19 -3.01
N HIS A 255 -1.66 12.55 -2.00
CA HIS A 255 -2.17 12.99 -0.71
C HIS A 255 -2.92 14.33 -0.80
N ALA A 256 -2.41 15.30 -1.56
CA ALA A 256 -3.10 16.57 -1.80
C ALA A 256 -4.41 16.35 -2.57
N VAL A 257 -4.37 15.49 -3.58
CA VAL A 257 -5.57 15.09 -4.36
C VAL A 257 -6.61 14.43 -3.47
N LEU A 258 -6.23 13.47 -2.63
CA LEU A 258 -7.12 12.80 -1.68
C LEU A 258 -7.66 13.75 -0.62
N ALA A 259 -6.88 14.75 -0.20
CA ALA A 259 -7.36 15.77 0.73
C ALA A 259 -8.38 16.72 0.07
N ALA A 260 -8.23 17.02 -1.23
CA ALA A 260 -9.06 17.99 -1.96
C ALA A 260 -10.38 17.42 -2.49
N CYS A 261 -10.42 16.14 -2.90
CA CYS A 261 -11.57 15.55 -3.59
C CYS A 261 -12.77 15.30 -2.69
N ASP A 262 -13.92 15.08 -3.31
CA ASP A 262 -15.17 14.68 -2.62
C ASP A 262 -15.38 13.16 -2.69
N VAL A 263 -15.08 12.55 -3.83
CA VAL A 263 -15.20 11.11 -4.08
C VAL A 263 -13.97 10.63 -4.82
N THR A 264 -13.61 9.36 -4.62
CA THR A 264 -12.53 8.72 -5.39
C THR A 264 -13.06 7.56 -6.24
N LEU A 265 -12.62 7.50 -7.49
CA LEU A 265 -12.67 6.32 -8.35
C LEU A 265 -11.28 5.70 -8.33
N ILE A 266 -11.12 4.55 -7.69
CA ILE A 266 -9.82 4.07 -7.25
C ILE A 266 -9.60 2.58 -7.52
N ALA A 267 -8.42 2.21 -7.99
CA ALA A 267 -8.00 0.82 -8.11
C ALA A 267 -7.77 0.18 -6.74
N SER A 268 -8.06 -1.12 -6.62
CA SER A 268 -7.79 -1.84 -5.37
C SER A 268 -6.29 -1.90 -5.07
N GLY A 269 -5.91 -1.57 -3.84
CA GLY A 269 -4.52 -1.54 -3.36
C GLY A 269 -4.38 -0.69 -2.11
N THR A 270 -3.14 -0.37 -1.73
CA THR A 270 -2.83 0.48 -0.56
C THR A 270 -3.49 1.86 -0.63
N ALA A 271 -3.64 2.42 -1.84
CA ALA A 271 -4.29 3.71 -2.05
C ALA A 271 -5.74 3.76 -1.53
N THR A 272 -6.44 2.62 -1.46
CA THR A 272 -7.80 2.56 -0.87
C THR A 272 -7.78 2.83 0.65
N LEU A 273 -6.72 2.41 1.34
CA LEU A 273 -6.53 2.76 2.74
C LEU A 273 -6.18 4.25 2.89
N GLU A 274 -5.33 4.80 2.03
CA GLU A 274 -5.02 6.23 2.04
C GLU A 274 -6.30 7.07 1.87
N ALA A 275 -7.14 6.73 0.86
CA ALA A 275 -8.42 7.40 0.64
C ALA A 275 -9.35 7.32 1.87
N ALA A 276 -9.40 6.17 2.55
CA ALA A 276 -10.15 6.01 3.80
C ALA A 276 -9.56 6.86 4.94
N LEU A 277 -8.23 6.94 5.08
CA LEU A 277 -7.56 7.79 6.06
C LEU A 277 -7.81 9.29 5.78
N TYR A 278 -8.01 9.67 4.51
CA TYR A 278 -8.50 10.99 4.12
C TYR A 278 -10.03 11.16 4.25
N LYS A 279 -10.77 10.14 4.73
CA LYS A 279 -12.25 10.14 4.93
C LYS A 279 -13.00 10.36 3.62
N ARG A 280 -12.45 9.85 2.50
CA ARG A 280 -13.09 10.03 1.19
C ARG A 280 -13.97 8.83 0.84
N PRO A 281 -15.26 9.05 0.54
CA PRO A 281 -16.07 8.07 -0.13
C PRO A 281 -15.36 7.58 -1.40
N MET A 282 -15.50 6.30 -1.72
CA MET A 282 -14.80 5.75 -2.87
C MET A 282 -15.62 4.70 -3.60
N VAL A 283 -15.29 4.54 -4.88
CA VAL A 283 -15.70 3.41 -5.71
C VAL A 283 -14.43 2.64 -6.08
N ILE A 284 -14.34 1.40 -5.61
CA ILE A 284 -13.18 0.54 -5.89
C ILE A 284 -13.45 -0.21 -7.19
N GLY A 285 -12.66 0.06 -8.23
CA GLY A 285 -12.67 -0.67 -9.49
C GLY A 285 -11.44 -1.54 -9.62
N TYR A 286 -11.59 -2.79 -10.09
CA TYR A 286 -10.43 -3.63 -10.37
C TYR A 286 -10.66 -4.56 -11.53
N ASN A 287 -9.67 -4.62 -12.41
CA ASN A 287 -9.66 -5.53 -13.55
C ASN A 287 -8.26 -6.08 -13.80
N MET A 288 -8.20 -7.35 -14.15
CA MET A 288 -6.96 -8.05 -14.48
C MET A 288 -7.22 -9.12 -15.54
N HIS A 289 -6.14 -9.71 -16.04
CA HIS A 289 -6.23 -10.82 -16.98
C HIS A 289 -7.12 -11.96 -16.46
N ALA A 290 -8.00 -12.49 -17.32
CA ALA A 290 -9.04 -13.46 -16.93
C ALA A 290 -8.51 -14.73 -16.23
N LEU A 291 -7.37 -15.28 -16.68
CA LEU A 291 -6.75 -16.45 -16.05
C LEU A 291 -6.24 -16.15 -14.64
N SER A 292 -5.63 -14.97 -14.44
CA SER A 292 -5.17 -14.52 -13.12
C SER A 292 -6.33 -14.35 -12.15
N TRP A 293 -7.45 -13.81 -12.66
CA TRP A 293 -8.68 -13.68 -11.89
C TRP A 293 -9.27 -15.02 -11.44
N GLN A 294 -9.35 -15.99 -12.36
CA GLN A 294 -9.87 -17.34 -12.03
C GLN A 294 -9.03 -18.02 -10.93
N LEU A 295 -7.71 -17.83 -10.98
CA LEU A 295 -6.82 -18.32 -9.95
C LEU A 295 -7.07 -17.62 -8.61
N MET A 296 -7.10 -16.27 -8.62
CA MET A 296 -7.34 -15.47 -7.41
C MET A 296 -8.71 -15.76 -6.79
N LYS A 297 -9.76 -15.91 -7.60
CA LYS A 297 -11.11 -16.21 -7.12
C LYS A 297 -11.17 -17.51 -6.32
N ARG A 298 -10.37 -18.53 -6.71
CA ARG A 298 -10.28 -19.81 -5.99
C ARG A 298 -9.46 -19.75 -4.71
N MET A 299 -8.56 -18.76 -4.59
CA MET A 299 -7.66 -18.59 -3.45
C MET A 299 -8.16 -17.59 -2.41
N LYS A 300 -9.24 -16.91 -2.69
CA LYS A 300 -9.81 -15.85 -1.86
C LYS A 300 -10.53 -16.44 -0.64
N TYR A 301 -10.20 -15.95 0.57
CA TYR A 301 -10.81 -16.39 1.83
C TYR A 301 -11.94 -15.48 2.32
N GLN A 302 -12.10 -14.30 1.72
CA GLN A 302 -13.07 -13.29 2.15
C GLN A 302 -13.75 -12.61 0.96
N PRO A 303 -14.93 -12.04 1.12
CA PRO A 303 -15.69 -11.48 0.01
C PRO A 303 -15.07 -10.17 -0.52
N TRP A 304 -14.32 -9.46 0.30
CA TRP A 304 -13.76 -8.13 0.00
C TRP A 304 -12.39 -8.18 -0.68
N VAL A 305 -12.05 -7.12 -1.42
CA VAL A 305 -10.73 -6.91 -2.01
C VAL A 305 -10.11 -5.57 -1.62
N GLY A 306 -10.92 -4.58 -1.26
CA GLY A 306 -10.47 -3.27 -0.79
C GLY A 306 -10.18 -3.27 0.70
N LEU A 307 -9.07 -2.66 1.09
CA LEU A 307 -8.66 -2.57 2.50
C LEU A 307 -9.74 -1.97 3.41
N PRO A 308 -10.49 -0.91 3.05
CA PRO A 308 -11.54 -0.37 3.89
C PRO A 308 -12.62 -1.40 4.24
N ASN A 309 -13.10 -2.16 3.24
CA ASN A 309 -14.11 -3.19 3.45
C ASN A 309 -13.57 -4.34 4.32
N ILE A 310 -12.34 -4.75 4.06
CA ILE A 310 -11.64 -5.79 4.85
C ILE A 310 -11.50 -5.38 6.32
N LEU A 311 -11.07 -4.16 6.57
CA LEU A 311 -10.82 -3.64 7.92
C LEU A 311 -12.12 -3.36 8.67
N CYS A 312 -13.14 -2.89 7.98
CA CYS A 312 -14.48 -2.71 8.54
C CYS A 312 -15.26 -4.02 8.64
N ARG A 313 -14.80 -5.12 8.00
CA ARG A 313 -15.51 -6.40 7.86
C ARG A 313 -16.92 -6.26 7.29
N ASP A 314 -17.08 -5.32 6.36
CA ASP A 314 -18.36 -4.92 5.80
C ASP A 314 -18.14 -4.27 4.41
N PHE A 315 -19.17 -4.28 3.54
CA PHE A 315 -19.15 -3.51 2.30
C PHE A 315 -19.50 -2.03 2.59
N VAL A 316 -18.55 -1.31 3.19
CA VAL A 316 -18.73 0.14 3.48
C VAL A 316 -18.58 1.01 2.23
N VAL A 317 -17.94 0.46 1.18
CA VAL A 317 -17.82 1.08 -0.15
C VAL A 317 -18.03 0.04 -1.25
N PRO A 318 -18.56 0.42 -2.43
CA PRO A 318 -18.76 -0.50 -3.54
C PRO A 318 -17.43 -0.98 -4.14
N GLU A 319 -17.39 -2.27 -4.49
CA GLU A 319 -16.31 -2.92 -5.22
C GLU A 319 -16.82 -3.46 -6.55
N LEU A 320 -16.39 -2.86 -7.65
CA LEU A 320 -16.76 -3.25 -9.01
C LEU A 320 -15.59 -3.98 -9.66
N LEU A 321 -15.73 -5.30 -9.78
CA LEU A 321 -14.62 -6.19 -10.16
C LEU A 321 -14.87 -6.81 -11.53
N GLN A 322 -13.84 -6.90 -12.37
CA GLN A 322 -13.87 -7.60 -13.66
C GLN A 322 -15.01 -7.14 -14.59
N GLY A 323 -16.00 -7.98 -14.83
CA GLY A 323 -17.16 -7.69 -15.66
C GLY A 323 -18.08 -6.61 -15.11
N ASP A 324 -18.02 -6.32 -13.80
CA ASP A 324 -18.74 -5.21 -13.16
C ASP A 324 -17.95 -3.90 -13.21
N CYS A 325 -16.64 -3.95 -13.47
CA CYS A 325 -15.80 -2.77 -13.63
C CYS A 325 -16.00 -2.16 -15.04
N VAL A 326 -17.18 -1.65 -15.29
CA VAL A 326 -17.59 -1.01 -16.57
C VAL A 326 -18.03 0.44 -16.31
N ASP A 327 -17.87 1.26 -17.33
CA ASP A 327 -18.08 2.72 -17.27
C ASP A 327 -19.41 3.14 -16.64
N CYS A 328 -20.53 2.55 -17.08
CA CYS A 328 -21.85 2.90 -16.58
C CYS A 328 -22.05 2.56 -15.08
N LYS A 329 -21.53 1.41 -14.62
CA LYS A 329 -21.62 1.03 -13.20
C LYS A 329 -20.69 1.87 -12.34
N LEU A 330 -19.47 2.15 -12.82
CA LEU A 330 -18.51 3.02 -12.15
C LEU A 330 -19.07 4.44 -12.02
N ALA A 331 -19.60 5.00 -13.10
CA ALA A 331 -20.19 6.34 -13.09
C ALA A 331 -21.40 6.42 -12.16
N ALA A 332 -22.33 5.47 -12.22
CA ALA A 332 -23.50 5.41 -11.35
C ALA A 332 -23.09 5.34 -9.86
N ALA A 333 -22.08 4.55 -9.52
CA ALA A 333 -21.61 4.44 -8.15
C ALA A 333 -20.92 5.73 -7.65
N VAL A 334 -20.21 6.46 -8.52
CA VAL A 334 -19.63 7.78 -8.18
C VAL A 334 -20.73 8.81 -7.94
N LEU A 335 -21.74 8.86 -8.83
CA LEU A 335 -22.90 9.77 -8.66
C LEU A 335 -23.67 9.49 -7.37
N ALA A 336 -23.88 8.23 -7.04
CA ALA A 336 -24.57 7.86 -5.79
C ALA A 336 -23.86 8.46 -4.54
N TRP A 337 -22.53 8.54 -4.52
CA TRP A 337 -21.80 9.21 -3.44
C TRP A 337 -21.93 10.74 -3.48
N LEU A 338 -21.95 11.34 -4.67
CA LEU A 338 -22.08 12.79 -4.83
C LEU A 338 -23.51 13.28 -4.47
N ASP A 339 -24.51 12.46 -4.78
CA ASP A 339 -25.92 12.82 -4.60
C ASP A 339 -26.45 12.46 -3.19
N ASP A 340 -25.82 11.51 -2.46
CA ASP A 340 -26.17 11.17 -1.06
C ASP A 340 -25.10 11.68 -0.07
N SER A 341 -25.23 12.93 0.32
CA SER A 341 -24.37 13.55 1.33
C SER A 341 -24.44 12.83 2.70
N ALA A 342 -25.60 12.26 3.05
CA ALA A 342 -25.75 11.54 4.31
C ALA A 342 -24.98 10.22 4.29
N ALA A 343 -24.96 9.47 3.17
CA ALA A 343 -24.12 8.29 3.02
C ALA A 343 -22.63 8.65 3.09
N SER A 344 -22.23 9.74 2.44
CA SER A 344 -20.86 10.25 2.47
C SER A 344 -20.40 10.61 3.89
N VAL A 345 -21.26 11.23 4.69
CA VAL A 345 -20.98 11.51 6.12
C VAL A 345 -20.88 10.20 6.92
N ARG A 346 -21.78 9.24 6.68
CA ARG A 346 -21.75 7.95 7.40
C ARG A 346 -20.45 7.19 7.14
N VAL A 347 -20.01 7.09 5.88
CA VAL A 347 -18.75 6.40 5.56
C VAL A 347 -17.53 7.15 6.08
N ALA A 348 -17.54 8.49 6.05
CA ALA A 348 -16.46 9.30 6.61
C ALA A 348 -16.27 9.04 8.13
N ARG A 349 -17.36 8.90 8.89
CA ARG A 349 -17.31 8.52 10.32
C ARG A 349 -16.69 7.13 10.52
N ARG A 350 -17.09 6.14 9.73
CA ARG A 350 -16.48 4.80 9.77
C ARG A 350 -14.98 4.86 9.49
N PHE A 351 -14.56 5.73 8.59
CA PHE A 351 -13.13 5.94 8.27
C PHE A 351 -12.38 6.73 9.35
N GLU A 352 -13.06 7.59 10.09
CA GLU A 352 -12.48 8.25 11.27
C GLU A 352 -12.21 7.24 12.39
N ASP A 353 -13.17 6.34 12.66
CA ASP A 353 -12.99 5.24 13.62
C ASP A 353 -11.83 4.34 13.20
N LEU A 354 -11.77 3.98 11.91
CA LEU A 354 -10.68 3.19 11.35
C LEU A 354 -9.33 3.91 11.50
N HIS A 355 -9.28 5.21 11.20
CA HIS A 355 -8.07 6.02 11.35
C HIS A 355 -7.58 6.03 12.81
N THR A 356 -8.48 6.27 13.75
CA THR A 356 -8.19 6.25 15.18
C THR A 356 -7.68 4.88 15.64
N LEU A 357 -8.28 3.80 15.14
CA LEU A 357 -7.87 2.42 15.43
C LEU A 357 -6.43 2.14 14.95
N LEU A 358 -6.07 2.62 13.77
CA LEU A 358 -4.77 2.37 13.14
C LEU A 358 -3.68 3.34 13.60
N ARG A 359 -4.02 4.52 14.10
CA ARG A 359 -3.09 5.54 14.58
C ARG A 359 -2.60 5.19 15.98
N ARG A 360 -1.39 4.64 16.07
CA ARG A 360 -0.86 4.04 17.31
C ARG A 360 0.54 4.49 17.68
N ASP A 361 1.08 5.52 17.05
CA ASP A 361 2.51 5.82 17.14
C ASP A 361 3.34 4.59 16.73
N THR A 362 3.15 4.19 15.48
CA THR A 362 3.69 2.94 14.91
C THR A 362 5.20 2.85 15.10
N ALA A 363 5.92 3.96 14.93
CA ALA A 363 7.37 3.99 15.06
C ALA A 363 7.82 3.63 16.49
N SER A 364 7.20 4.21 17.51
CA SER A 364 7.48 3.91 18.92
C SER A 364 7.13 2.47 19.28
N ARG A 365 5.91 2.02 18.94
CA ARG A 365 5.46 0.65 19.24
C ARG A 365 6.29 -0.41 18.52
N ALA A 366 6.65 -0.18 17.26
CA ALA A 366 7.53 -1.08 16.52
C ALA A 366 8.92 -1.15 17.16
N THR A 367 9.47 0.01 17.55
CA THR A 367 10.76 0.10 18.23
C THR A 367 10.76 -0.62 19.57
N ASP A 368 9.68 -0.50 20.36
CA ASP A 368 9.54 -1.23 21.62
C ASP A 368 9.46 -2.74 21.42
N ALA A 369 8.69 -3.20 20.44
CA ALA A 369 8.60 -4.61 20.09
C ALA A 369 9.95 -5.17 19.60
N ILE A 370 10.68 -4.41 18.79
CA ILE A 370 12.05 -4.76 18.35
C ILE A 370 12.98 -4.86 19.56
N ALA A 371 12.91 -3.90 20.50
CA ALA A 371 13.73 -3.92 21.72
C ALA A 371 13.47 -5.18 22.57
N GLN A 372 12.22 -5.60 22.71
CA GLN A 372 11.85 -6.84 23.40
C GLN A 372 12.45 -8.08 22.73
N VAL A 373 12.39 -8.16 21.39
CA VAL A 373 12.99 -9.28 20.64
C VAL A 373 14.50 -9.34 20.79
N LEU A 374 15.18 -8.17 20.86
CA LEU A 374 16.63 -8.10 21.03
C LEU A 374 17.10 -8.50 22.45
N GLN A 375 16.22 -8.40 23.45
CA GLN A 375 16.52 -8.76 24.85
C GLN A 375 16.19 -10.24 25.16
N ALA A 376 15.33 -10.88 24.37
CA ALA A 376 14.92 -12.29 24.50
C ALA A 376 15.93 -13.24 23.86
#